data_ec0f359ee55ead3866e518f4adb557ad
#
_entry.id   ec0f359ee55ead3866e518f4adb557ad
#
_cell.length_a   1.000
_cell.length_b   1.000
_cell.length_c   1.000
_cell.angle_alpha   90.00
_cell.angle_beta   90.00
_cell.angle_gamma   90.00
#
_symmetry.space_group_name_H-M   'P 1'
#
loop_
_entity.id
_entity.type
_entity.pdbx_description
1 polymer ?
#
loop_
_entity_poly.entity_id
_entity_poly.type
_entity_poly.pdbx_seq_one_letter_code
_entity_poly.pdbx_strand_id
1 'polypeptide(L)'
;MYKIPLASIKAKLIESGKITAEELDLKMKEKINELSGLITEEGAAHILANEFGIELFNAQTSQLKIKEIYAGMRNIATTGKVMRKYEMREFTKEDRSGKVASLMLGDETGTIRVVFWNDQVNEWEKLKENDVIVVENVYVRENRENKEIHINDKSKIKMSSVDISVGNVPSRTLFERKSIAQLQP
;
A
#
# COMPACT_ATOMS: atom_id res chain seq x y z
N MET A 1 -17.14 0.45 -6.90
CA MET A 1 -17.27 -0.46 -5.75
C MET A 1 -16.83 -1.83 -6.25
N TYR A 2 -15.62 -2.26 -5.93
CA TYR A 2 -15.10 -3.56 -6.38
C TYR A 2 -15.81 -4.67 -5.62
N LYS A 3 -16.63 -5.46 -6.32
CA LYS A 3 -17.21 -6.70 -5.78
C LYS A 3 -16.20 -7.82 -6.00
N ILE A 4 -15.83 -8.51 -4.94
CA ILE A 4 -15.04 -9.75 -5.07
C ILE A 4 -16.00 -10.80 -5.63
N PRO A 5 -15.67 -11.47 -6.74
CA PRO A 5 -16.52 -12.53 -7.27
C PRO A 5 -16.73 -13.65 -6.24
N LEU A 6 -17.95 -14.19 -6.12
CA LEU A 6 -18.29 -15.28 -5.20
C LEU A 6 -17.32 -16.47 -5.32
N ALA A 7 -16.93 -16.81 -6.54
CA ALA A 7 -15.96 -17.88 -6.80
C ALA A 7 -14.61 -17.66 -6.10
N SER A 8 -14.13 -16.41 -6.07
CA SER A 8 -12.87 -16.06 -5.40
C SER A 8 -12.98 -16.12 -3.88
N ILE A 9 -14.15 -15.80 -3.32
CA ILE A 9 -14.42 -15.91 -1.88
C ILE A 9 -14.45 -17.40 -1.49
N LYS A 10 -15.18 -18.22 -2.24
CA LYS A 10 -15.25 -19.67 -2.01
C LYS A 10 -13.86 -20.32 -2.10
N ALA A 11 -13.07 -19.97 -3.12
CA ALA A 11 -11.72 -20.50 -3.29
C ALA A 11 -10.83 -20.21 -2.07
N LYS A 12 -10.83 -18.98 -1.56
CA LYS A 12 -10.06 -18.60 -0.37
C LYS A 12 -10.52 -19.31 0.91
N LEU A 13 -11.83 -19.50 1.07
CA LEU A 13 -12.39 -20.24 2.19
C LEU A 13 -11.91 -21.68 2.20
N ILE A 14 -11.93 -22.37 1.05
CA ILE A 14 -11.47 -23.74 0.90
C ILE A 14 -9.94 -23.82 1.05
N GLU A 15 -9.20 -22.91 0.44
CA GLU A 15 -7.72 -22.84 0.50
C GLU A 15 -7.20 -22.63 1.93
N SER A 16 -7.99 -22.00 2.81
CA SER A 16 -7.65 -21.85 4.22
C SER A 16 -7.56 -23.17 4.99
N GLY A 17 -8.07 -24.27 4.45
CA GLY A 17 -8.11 -25.59 5.07
C GLY A 17 -9.07 -25.69 6.27
N LYS A 18 -9.84 -24.64 6.57
CA LYS A 18 -10.78 -24.61 7.71
C LYS A 18 -12.17 -25.15 7.38
N ILE A 19 -12.49 -25.28 6.11
CA ILE A 19 -13.80 -25.73 5.63
C ILE A 19 -13.67 -26.42 4.28
N THR A 20 -14.43 -27.49 4.07
CA THR A 20 -14.54 -28.18 2.79
C THR A 20 -15.54 -27.48 1.86
N ALA A 21 -15.50 -27.79 0.56
CA ALA A 21 -16.42 -27.19 -0.41
C ALA A 21 -17.89 -27.54 -0.10
N GLU A 22 -18.14 -28.78 0.32
CA GLU A 22 -19.48 -29.25 0.66
C GLU A 22 -20.03 -28.60 1.92
N GLU A 23 -19.21 -28.50 2.96
CA GLU A 23 -19.56 -27.81 4.22
C GLU A 23 -19.80 -26.32 4.00
N LEU A 24 -19.03 -25.69 3.11
CA LEU A 24 -19.19 -24.29 2.76
C LEU A 24 -20.55 -24.01 2.14
N ASP A 25 -20.95 -24.80 1.15
CA ASP A 25 -22.26 -24.65 0.49
C ASP A 25 -23.42 -24.89 1.45
N LEU A 26 -23.29 -25.86 2.39
CA LEU A 26 -24.28 -26.11 3.43
C LEU A 26 -24.40 -24.90 4.37
N LYS A 27 -23.30 -24.43 4.91
CA LYS A 27 -23.25 -23.27 5.84
C LYS A 27 -23.72 -21.98 5.19
N MET A 28 -23.44 -21.78 3.91
CA MET A 28 -23.96 -20.63 3.16
C MET A 28 -25.49 -20.65 3.09
N LYS A 29 -26.10 -21.82 2.80
CA LYS A 29 -27.56 -21.98 2.78
C LYS A 29 -28.17 -21.77 4.16
N GLU A 30 -27.54 -22.30 5.22
CA GLU A 30 -27.96 -22.08 6.60
C GLU A 30 -27.97 -20.59 6.93
N LYS A 31 -26.91 -19.85 6.61
CA LYS A 31 -26.82 -18.39 6.85
C LYS A 31 -27.88 -17.59 6.10
N ILE A 32 -28.15 -17.95 4.86
CA ILE A 32 -29.22 -17.31 4.06
C ILE A 32 -30.59 -17.55 4.72
N ASN A 33 -30.84 -18.77 5.20
CA ASN A 33 -32.07 -19.13 5.89
C ASN A 33 -32.21 -18.43 7.25
N GLU A 34 -31.14 -18.40 8.06
CA GLU A 34 -31.13 -17.69 9.35
C GLU A 34 -31.51 -16.22 9.19
N LEU A 35 -31.05 -15.60 8.11
CA LEU A 35 -31.33 -14.18 7.79
C LEU A 35 -32.54 -14.02 6.86
N SER A 36 -33.44 -15.02 6.84
CA SER A 36 -34.72 -14.97 6.11
C SER A 36 -34.60 -14.57 4.63
N GLY A 37 -33.48 -14.95 3.98
CA GLY A 37 -33.22 -14.63 2.59
C GLY A 37 -32.87 -13.16 2.30
N LEU A 38 -32.60 -12.37 3.35
CA LEU A 38 -32.23 -10.95 3.20
C LEU A 38 -30.82 -10.74 2.67
N ILE A 39 -30.00 -11.78 2.59
CA ILE A 39 -28.63 -11.73 2.10
C ILE A 39 -28.45 -12.56 0.83
N THR A 40 -27.53 -12.14 -0.02
CA THR A 40 -27.10 -12.91 -1.19
C THR A 40 -26.09 -13.99 -0.80
N GLU A 41 -25.84 -14.95 -1.70
CA GLU A 41 -24.78 -15.94 -1.51
C GLU A 41 -23.40 -15.28 -1.26
N GLU A 42 -23.12 -14.18 -1.93
CA GLU A 42 -21.90 -13.37 -1.70
C GLU A 42 -21.86 -12.83 -0.26
N GLY A 43 -23.00 -12.33 0.23
CA GLY A 43 -23.15 -11.85 1.60
C GLY A 43 -22.91 -12.97 2.63
N ALA A 44 -23.49 -14.15 2.41
CA ALA A 44 -23.30 -15.32 3.26
C ALA A 44 -21.82 -15.76 3.28
N ALA A 45 -21.18 -15.79 2.12
CA ALA A 45 -19.75 -16.13 2.02
C ALA A 45 -18.85 -15.12 2.75
N HIS A 46 -19.19 -13.83 2.70
CA HIS A 46 -18.49 -12.78 3.48
C HIS A 46 -18.65 -12.96 4.99
N ILE A 47 -19.84 -13.30 5.46
CA ILE A 47 -20.11 -13.55 6.88
C ILE A 47 -19.30 -14.77 7.36
N LEU A 48 -19.33 -15.88 6.62
CA LEU A 48 -18.59 -17.08 6.96
C LEU A 48 -17.08 -16.83 6.98
N ALA A 49 -16.56 -16.05 6.03
CA ALA A 49 -15.14 -15.72 6.04
C ALA A 49 -14.74 -14.95 7.28
N ASN A 50 -15.58 -14.01 7.72
CA ASN A 50 -15.35 -13.27 8.95
C ASN A 50 -15.44 -14.18 10.20
N GLU A 51 -16.40 -15.09 10.26
CA GLU A 51 -16.55 -16.08 11.35
C GLU A 51 -15.34 -17.01 11.46
N PHE A 52 -14.78 -17.41 10.32
CA PHE A 52 -13.56 -18.23 10.28
C PHE A 52 -12.27 -17.41 10.45
N GLY A 53 -12.37 -16.09 10.63
CA GLY A 53 -11.20 -15.19 10.75
C GLY A 53 -10.36 -15.18 9.48
N ILE A 54 -10.99 -15.40 8.32
CA ILE A 54 -10.33 -15.34 7.02
C ILE A 54 -10.52 -13.94 6.48
N GLU A 55 -9.44 -13.20 6.41
CA GLU A 55 -9.42 -11.89 5.76
C GLU A 55 -9.67 -12.07 4.25
N LEU A 56 -10.94 -11.99 3.83
CA LEU A 56 -11.31 -11.92 2.41
C LEU A 56 -10.75 -10.67 1.74
N PHE A 57 -10.62 -9.64 2.50
CA PHE A 57 -9.85 -8.44 2.18
C PHE A 57 -8.37 -8.66 2.58
N ASN A 58 -7.69 -9.60 1.94
CA ASN A 58 -6.66 -9.08 1.09
C ASN A 58 -7.43 -8.32 0.01
N ALA A 59 -7.74 -7.05 0.26
CA ALA A 59 -7.75 -6.14 -0.83
C ALA A 59 -6.49 -6.54 -1.61
N GLN A 60 -6.65 -7.08 -2.81
CA GLN A 60 -5.75 -6.70 -3.86
C GLN A 60 -5.91 -5.19 -3.84
N THR A 61 -5.19 -4.56 -2.93
CA THR A 61 -4.79 -3.18 -3.04
C THR A 61 -4.28 -3.18 -4.44
N SER A 62 -5.07 -2.62 -5.34
CA SER A 62 -4.78 -2.66 -6.77
C SER A 62 -3.35 -2.21 -6.84
N GLN A 63 -2.46 -3.14 -7.21
CA GLN A 63 -1.04 -2.85 -7.23
C GLN A 63 -0.87 -1.84 -8.35
N LEU A 64 -0.98 -0.58 -7.98
CA LEU A 64 -0.98 0.53 -8.92
C LEU A 64 0.45 0.82 -9.35
N LYS A 65 0.62 1.10 -10.62
CA LYS A 65 1.86 1.69 -11.10
C LYS A 65 1.97 3.13 -10.61
N ILE A 66 3.19 3.61 -10.41
CA ILE A 66 3.44 4.95 -9.83
C ILE A 66 2.75 6.05 -10.64
N LYS A 67 2.65 5.91 -11.98
CA LYS A 67 1.93 6.88 -12.82
C LYS A 67 0.42 6.96 -12.53
N GLU A 68 -0.17 5.86 -12.03
CA GLU A 68 -1.61 5.72 -11.75
C GLU A 68 -1.99 6.20 -10.35
N ILE A 69 -1.00 6.59 -9.55
CA ILE A 69 -1.19 7.09 -8.19
C ILE A 69 -1.53 8.58 -8.26
N TYR A 70 -2.63 8.96 -7.60
CA TYR A 70 -3.10 10.35 -7.51
C TYR A 70 -3.22 10.79 -6.05
N ALA A 71 -3.06 12.08 -5.82
CA ALA A 71 -3.28 12.68 -4.50
C ALA A 71 -4.71 12.41 -4.00
N GLY A 72 -4.84 12.14 -2.70
CA GLY A 72 -6.12 11.79 -2.06
C GLY A 72 -6.46 10.31 -2.07
N MET A 73 -5.76 9.46 -2.83
CA MET A 73 -5.97 8.01 -2.79
C MET A 73 -5.64 7.45 -1.41
N ARG A 74 -6.40 6.42 -1.01
CA ARG A 74 -6.23 5.70 0.27
C ARG A 74 -6.35 4.21 0.04
N ASN A 75 -5.73 3.44 0.94
CA ASN A 75 -5.74 1.97 0.91
C ASN A 75 -5.25 1.42 -0.43
N ILE A 76 -4.20 2.02 -0.97
CA ILE A 76 -3.55 1.56 -2.19
C ILE A 76 -2.33 0.70 -1.87
N ALA A 77 -1.90 -0.08 -2.86
CA ALA A 77 -0.61 -0.74 -2.86
C ALA A 77 0.17 -0.37 -4.12
N THR A 78 1.47 -0.35 -3.98
CA THR A 78 2.38 -0.24 -5.12
C THR A 78 3.66 -1.02 -4.83
N THR A 79 4.31 -1.41 -5.89
CA THR A 79 5.61 -2.09 -5.84
C THR A 79 6.63 -1.24 -6.54
N GLY A 80 7.81 -1.15 -5.97
CA GLY A 80 8.90 -0.41 -6.59
C GLY A 80 10.25 -0.74 -5.99
N LYS A 81 11.29 -0.25 -6.63
CA LYS A 81 12.67 -0.33 -6.18
C LYS A 81 13.01 0.92 -5.37
N VAL A 82 13.67 0.74 -4.23
CA VAL A 82 14.21 1.85 -3.43
C VAL A 82 15.38 2.48 -4.18
N MET A 83 15.15 3.64 -4.77
CA MET A 83 16.14 4.35 -5.57
C MET A 83 17.11 5.16 -4.71
N ARG A 84 16.60 5.73 -3.64
CA ARG A 84 17.37 6.57 -2.72
C ARG A 84 16.72 6.63 -1.37
N LYS A 85 17.52 6.60 -0.31
CA LYS A 85 17.08 6.91 1.05
C LYS A 85 17.54 8.32 1.42
N TYR A 86 16.65 9.08 2.06
CA TYR A 86 16.97 10.40 2.59
C TYR A 86 17.19 10.32 4.08
N GLU A 87 18.08 11.14 4.60
CA GLU A 87 18.36 11.19 6.03
C GLU A 87 17.10 11.41 6.87
N MET A 88 17.02 10.67 7.97
CA MET A 88 16.00 10.89 8.98
C MET A 88 16.21 12.27 9.62
N ARG A 89 15.11 12.95 9.90
CA ARG A 89 15.10 14.25 10.59
C ARG A 89 14.21 14.16 11.81
N GLU A 90 14.67 14.75 12.88
CA GLU A 90 13.83 15.02 14.04
C GLU A 90 13.24 16.41 13.92
N PHE A 91 12.02 16.57 14.35
CA PHE A 91 11.36 17.87 14.41
C PHE A 91 10.74 18.08 15.79
N THR A 92 10.81 19.31 16.23
CA THR A 92 10.10 19.75 17.45
C THR A 92 9.25 20.94 17.04
N LYS A 93 7.96 20.84 17.22
CA LYS A 93 7.01 21.92 16.95
C LYS A 93 6.08 22.05 18.14
N GLU A 94 6.15 23.19 18.82
CA GLU A 94 5.42 23.46 20.07
C GLU A 94 5.68 22.34 21.10
N ASP A 95 4.65 21.65 21.56
CA ASP A 95 4.75 20.55 22.53
C ASP A 95 4.88 19.14 21.90
N ARG A 96 5.15 19.06 20.58
CA ARG A 96 5.25 17.80 19.85
C ARG A 96 6.61 17.64 19.23
N SER A 97 7.29 16.58 19.57
CA SER A 97 8.50 16.13 18.89
C SER A 97 8.18 14.86 18.08
N GLY A 98 8.87 14.66 17.00
CA GLY A 98 8.68 13.46 16.16
C GLY A 98 9.84 13.24 15.23
N LYS A 99 9.82 12.10 14.56
CA LYS A 99 10.79 11.70 13.55
C LYS A 99 10.13 11.58 12.19
N VAL A 100 10.82 11.97 11.16
CA VAL A 100 10.42 11.78 9.78
C VAL A 100 11.58 11.27 8.95
N ALA A 101 11.33 10.21 8.21
CA ALA A 101 12.26 9.69 7.22
C ALA A 101 11.56 9.52 5.89
N SER A 102 12.28 9.44 4.81
CA SER A 102 11.70 9.22 3.50
C SER A 102 12.65 8.48 2.58
N LEU A 103 12.08 7.89 1.55
CA LEU A 103 12.81 7.28 0.46
C LEU A 103 12.14 7.61 -0.87
N MET A 104 12.87 7.42 -1.96
CA MET A 104 12.34 7.49 -3.32
C MET A 104 12.11 6.07 -3.82
N LEU A 105 10.87 5.75 -4.15
CA LEU A 105 10.46 4.49 -4.76
C LEU A 105 10.29 4.68 -6.26
N GLY A 106 10.79 3.77 -7.07
CA GLY A 106 10.71 3.82 -8.53
C GLY A 106 10.18 2.53 -9.13
N ASP A 107 9.40 2.65 -10.18
CA ASP A 107 9.02 1.57 -11.08
C ASP A 107 9.32 1.95 -12.54
N GLU A 108 8.89 1.14 -13.50
CA GLU A 108 9.07 1.44 -14.93
C GLU A 108 8.27 2.66 -15.42
N THR A 109 7.36 3.20 -14.61
CA THR A 109 6.45 4.29 -14.98
C THR A 109 6.80 5.62 -14.35
N GLY A 110 7.60 5.62 -13.29
CA GLY A 110 7.99 6.83 -12.60
C GLY A 110 8.61 6.63 -11.23
N THR A 111 8.68 7.71 -10.48
CA THR A 111 9.15 7.71 -9.08
C THR A 111 8.17 8.43 -8.18
N ILE A 112 8.12 8.00 -6.93
CA ILE A 112 7.29 8.62 -5.90
C ILE A 112 8.02 8.61 -4.55
N ARG A 113 7.87 9.67 -3.79
CA ARG A 113 8.42 9.75 -2.45
C ARG A 113 7.54 9.00 -1.47
N VAL A 114 8.15 8.19 -0.61
CA VAL A 114 7.48 7.49 0.49
C VAL A 114 7.96 8.08 1.81
N VAL A 115 7.03 8.49 2.66
CA VAL A 115 7.29 9.20 3.91
C VAL A 115 6.87 8.35 5.10
N PHE A 116 7.76 8.25 6.07
CA PHE A 116 7.63 7.49 7.32
C PHE A 116 7.63 8.45 8.49
N TRP A 117 6.72 8.26 9.44
CA TRP A 117 6.58 9.12 10.61
C TRP A 117 6.75 8.31 11.90
N ASN A 118 7.42 8.87 12.87
CA ASN A 118 7.58 8.32 14.22
C ASN A 118 7.96 6.82 14.22
N ASP A 119 7.09 5.96 14.69
CA ASP A 119 7.35 4.51 14.84
C ASP A 119 7.59 3.81 13.50
N GLN A 120 7.02 4.33 12.39
CA GLN A 120 7.25 3.78 11.06
C GLN A 120 8.68 4.00 10.57
N VAL A 121 9.45 4.90 11.17
CA VAL A 121 10.87 5.09 10.87
C VAL A 121 11.68 3.81 11.13
N ASN A 122 11.26 2.98 12.09
CA ASN A 122 11.90 1.68 12.35
C ASN A 122 11.81 0.73 11.14
N GLU A 123 10.71 0.79 10.37
CA GLU A 123 10.59 0.02 9.13
C GLU A 123 11.49 0.60 8.04
N TRP A 124 11.57 1.93 7.94
CA TRP A 124 12.47 2.60 7.01
C TRP A 124 13.96 2.25 7.28
N GLU A 125 14.39 2.09 8.54
CA GLU A 125 15.76 1.72 8.88
C GLU A 125 16.17 0.37 8.31
N LYS A 126 15.25 -0.60 8.26
CA LYS A 126 15.49 -1.95 7.74
C LYS A 126 15.70 -2.00 6.22
N LEU A 127 15.19 -0.98 5.51
CA LEU A 127 15.25 -0.92 4.04
C LEU A 127 16.61 -0.40 3.58
N LYS A 128 17.06 -0.91 2.43
CA LYS A 128 18.30 -0.47 1.77
C LYS A 128 18.01 0.04 0.36
N GLU A 129 18.92 0.85 -0.16
CA GLU A 129 18.87 1.22 -1.57
C GLU A 129 19.02 -0.04 -2.44
N ASN A 130 18.29 -0.08 -3.52
CA ASN A 130 18.07 -1.19 -4.43
C ASN A 130 17.16 -2.33 -3.95
N ASP A 131 16.65 -2.29 -2.72
CA ASP A 131 15.60 -3.23 -2.31
C ASP A 131 14.34 -3.04 -3.16
N VAL A 132 13.68 -4.14 -3.53
CA VAL A 132 12.35 -4.09 -4.14
C VAL A 132 11.33 -4.35 -3.05
N ILE A 133 10.43 -3.40 -2.88
CA ILE A 133 9.42 -3.45 -1.82
C ILE A 133 8.01 -3.30 -2.35
N VAL A 134 7.08 -3.95 -1.69
CA VAL A 134 5.64 -3.74 -1.82
C VAL A 134 5.19 -2.94 -0.62
N VAL A 135 4.53 -1.82 -0.86
CA VAL A 135 3.88 -1.03 0.19
C VAL A 135 2.37 -1.15 0.02
N GLU A 136 1.67 -1.53 1.09
CA GLU A 136 0.23 -1.81 1.10
C GLU A 136 -0.47 -0.94 2.14
N ASN A 137 -1.76 -0.66 1.92
CA ASN A 137 -2.62 0.13 2.83
C ASN A 137 -2.07 1.52 3.12
N VAL A 138 -1.48 2.14 2.11
CA VAL A 138 -0.91 3.47 2.20
C VAL A 138 -1.88 4.53 1.69
N TYR A 139 -1.63 5.79 2.02
CA TYR A 139 -2.39 6.91 1.50
C TYR A 139 -1.48 7.93 0.82
N VAL A 140 -2.05 8.68 -0.10
CA VAL A 140 -1.32 9.63 -0.94
C VAL A 140 -1.73 11.05 -0.59
N ARG A 141 -0.76 11.89 -0.35
CA ARG A 141 -0.94 13.34 -0.17
C ARG A 141 -0.20 14.11 -1.25
N GLU A 142 -0.67 15.31 -1.47
CA GLU A 142 0.04 16.31 -2.24
C GLU A 142 0.89 17.18 -1.30
N ASN A 143 2.14 17.37 -1.68
CA ASN A 143 3.06 18.26 -0.99
C ASN A 143 3.81 19.11 -2.03
N ARG A 144 3.50 20.40 -2.11
CA ARG A 144 4.10 21.35 -3.06
C ARG A 144 4.11 20.82 -4.50
N GLU A 145 2.91 20.48 -5.01
CA GLU A 145 2.69 19.94 -6.37
C GLU A 145 3.27 18.53 -6.63
N ASN A 146 3.86 17.89 -5.61
CA ASN A 146 4.36 16.54 -5.73
C ASN A 146 3.48 15.56 -4.94
N LYS A 147 3.26 14.39 -5.52
CA LYS A 147 2.56 13.29 -4.83
C LYS A 147 3.54 12.58 -3.90
N GLU A 148 3.11 12.31 -2.68
CA GLU A 148 3.87 11.54 -1.70
C GLU A 148 3.00 10.44 -1.11
N ILE A 149 3.56 9.25 -0.98
CA ILE A 149 2.96 8.13 -0.24
C ILE A 149 3.32 8.31 1.23
N HIS A 150 2.33 8.20 2.09
CA HIS A 150 2.51 8.22 3.53
C HIS A 150 2.18 6.87 4.14
N ILE A 151 3.09 6.37 4.94
CA ILE A 151 2.95 5.14 5.73
C ILE A 151 2.17 5.47 7.01
N ASN A 152 1.29 4.57 7.43
CA ASN A 152 0.52 4.65 8.66
C ASN A 152 0.56 3.31 9.41
N ASP A 153 -0.07 3.24 10.58
CA ASP A 153 -0.05 2.05 11.46
C ASP A 153 -0.67 0.80 10.84
N LYS A 154 -1.52 0.97 9.81
CA LYS A 154 -2.15 -0.14 9.06
C LYS A 154 -1.36 -0.53 7.82
N SER A 155 -0.36 0.25 7.47
CA SER A 155 0.46 -0.02 6.28
C SER A 155 1.34 -1.24 6.51
N LYS A 156 1.56 -2.00 5.45
CA LYS A 156 2.46 -3.16 5.45
C LYS A 156 3.54 -2.95 4.40
N ILE A 157 4.76 -3.26 4.76
CA ILE A 157 5.91 -3.22 3.86
C ILE A 157 6.46 -4.64 3.77
N LYS A 158 6.59 -5.14 2.56
CA LYS A 158 7.11 -6.48 2.29
C LYS A 158 8.26 -6.39 1.30
N MET A 159 9.29 -7.17 1.52
CA MET A 159 10.33 -7.38 0.52
C MET A 159 9.76 -8.19 -0.63
N SER A 160 10.06 -7.79 -1.86
CA SER A 160 9.70 -8.54 -3.06
C SER A 160 10.93 -9.17 -3.67
N SER A 161 10.81 -10.43 -4.08
CA SER A 161 11.86 -11.12 -4.84
C SER A 161 11.75 -10.88 -6.35
N VAL A 162 10.75 -10.11 -6.79
CA VAL A 162 10.55 -9.77 -8.20
C VAL A 162 11.52 -8.68 -8.58
N ASP A 163 12.35 -8.93 -9.58
CA ASP A 163 13.24 -7.90 -10.13
C ASP A 163 12.40 -6.89 -10.93
N ILE A 164 12.51 -5.61 -10.56
CA ILE A 164 11.80 -4.53 -11.25
C ILE A 164 12.83 -3.67 -11.97
N SER A 165 12.71 -3.63 -13.28
CA SER A 165 13.44 -2.66 -14.08
C SER A 165 12.82 -1.27 -13.88
N VAL A 166 13.59 -0.38 -13.28
CA VAL A 166 13.17 1.03 -13.19
C VAL A 166 13.40 1.67 -14.56
N GLY A 167 12.33 2.22 -15.14
CA GLY A 167 12.42 2.99 -16.38
C GLY A 167 13.38 4.16 -16.22
N ASN A 168 13.93 4.62 -17.33
CA ASN A 168 14.82 5.79 -17.35
C ASN A 168 14.00 7.03 -16.96
N VAL A 169 13.85 7.25 -15.66
CA VAL A 169 13.18 8.44 -15.14
C VAL A 169 14.13 9.60 -15.39
N PRO A 170 13.75 10.61 -16.19
CA PRO A 170 14.58 11.78 -16.34
C PRO A 170 14.84 12.34 -14.95
N SER A 171 16.10 12.30 -14.54
CA SER A 171 16.54 13.00 -13.34
C SER A 171 16.10 14.45 -13.52
N ARG A 172 15.02 14.86 -12.84
CA ARG A 172 14.70 16.28 -12.73
C ARG A 172 15.91 16.88 -12.07
N THR A 173 16.68 17.57 -12.87
CA THR A 173 17.88 18.31 -12.52
C THR A 173 17.73 18.86 -11.11
N LEU A 174 18.57 18.38 -10.20
CA LEU A 174 18.86 19.08 -8.96
C LEU A 174 19.01 20.53 -9.34
N PHE A 175 18.18 21.41 -8.77
CA PHE A 175 18.40 22.83 -8.86
C PHE A 175 19.86 23.06 -8.44
N GLU A 176 20.73 23.35 -9.40
CA GLU A 176 22.03 23.90 -9.10
C GLU A 176 21.76 25.16 -8.30
N ARG A 177 22.19 25.17 -7.05
CA ARG A 177 22.22 26.39 -6.26
C ARG A 177 23.22 27.33 -6.95
N LYS A 178 22.73 28.13 -7.87
CA LYS A 178 23.49 29.27 -8.35
C LYS A 178 23.64 30.21 -7.17
N SER A 179 24.88 30.49 -6.78
CA SER A 179 25.15 31.50 -5.78
C SER A 179 24.67 32.84 -6.33
N ILE A 180 24.21 33.74 -5.45
CA ILE A 180 23.70 35.07 -5.80
C ILE A 180 24.74 35.88 -6.62
N ALA A 181 26.03 35.55 -6.49
CA ALA A 181 27.14 36.13 -7.25
C ALA A 181 27.13 35.78 -8.78
N GLN A 182 26.30 34.83 -9.23
CA GLN A 182 26.21 34.44 -10.64
C GLN A 182 24.99 35.03 -11.35
N LEU A 183 24.24 35.90 -10.68
CA LEU A 183 23.15 36.70 -11.24
C LEU A 183 23.66 38.11 -11.51
N GLN A 184 24.46 38.27 -12.54
CA GLN A 184 24.74 39.61 -13.09
C GLN A 184 23.83 39.87 -14.30
N PRO A 185 23.38 41.17 -14.47
CA PRO A 185 22.42 41.57 -15.50
C PRO A 185 22.96 41.41 -16.92
#